data_3d4cb4c5605e03209f5d73ae346a3ed8
#
_entry.id   3d4cb4c5605e03209f5d73ae346a3ed8
#
_cell.length_a   1.000
_cell.length_b   1.000
_cell.length_c   1.000
_cell.angle_alpha   90.00
_cell.angle_beta   90.00
_cell.angle_gamma   90.00
#
_symmetry.space_group_name_H-M   'P 1'
#
loop_
_entity.id
_entity.type
_entity.pdbx_description
1 polymer ?
#
loop_
_entity_poly.entity_id
_entity_poly.type
_entity_poly.pdbx_seq_one_letter_code
_entity_poly.pdbx_strand_id
1 'polypeptide(L)'
;MIDLKNIHYRVVCMTPDGKKLDITSISTNLGWEEGAKELSVRISLNVYNTLYHGKRISQLVQPGTPIFVYANIGDEQKEMVRGTVEKWSPIYTNGNSALDIEAYDEMHPLRKNEDYAYFTDGVTTKAMITQILGKWGVPYDYKGPDITHNKMVFKKSYLSDMLQKIFDDVKQKGGGIYFARAKEGKVEIIARGANEDIYHFDEKDNAVSAKDSFDSGSIVTRVIVIGKTDEEGHQAIEATVEGKTEFGIRQAIVERQHSKSLEQATEAANQFLREHGAIKRKTTITAPDLPFLRKGDRIRVRAGTVLGYFFIKSIRHNAEDQKMTLEIDEDKEKNKETQTDNGLGGAVTDSNETDESTGGEVD
;
A
#
# COMPACT_ATOMS: atom_id res chain seq x y z
N MET A 1 2.20 22.30 -17.90
CA MET A 1 2.71 22.31 -16.50
C MET A 1 1.50 22.54 -15.61
N ILE A 2 1.26 21.68 -14.63
CA ILE A 2 0.11 21.79 -13.71
C ILE A 2 0.43 22.91 -12.72
N ASP A 3 -0.45 23.90 -12.63
CA ASP A 3 -0.33 24.96 -11.62
C ASP A 3 -0.81 24.43 -10.25
N LEU A 4 0.12 23.98 -9.42
CA LEU A 4 -0.16 23.39 -8.11
C LEU A 4 -0.72 24.41 -7.10
N LYS A 5 -0.57 25.72 -7.35
CA LYS A 5 -1.05 26.78 -6.45
C LYS A 5 -2.56 27.01 -6.56
N ASN A 6 -3.18 26.51 -7.63
CA ASN A 6 -4.60 26.73 -7.95
C ASN A 6 -5.43 25.43 -7.86
N ILE A 7 -4.98 24.45 -7.10
CA ILE A 7 -5.81 23.27 -6.83
C ILE A 7 -6.79 23.60 -5.70
N HIS A 8 -8.08 23.56 -6.03
CA HIS A 8 -9.16 23.77 -5.06
C HIS A 8 -9.98 22.50 -4.91
N TYR A 9 -10.21 22.10 -3.67
CA TYR A 9 -11.01 20.93 -3.36
C TYR A 9 -12.46 21.29 -3.10
N ARG A 10 -13.35 20.42 -3.56
CA ARG A 10 -14.78 20.52 -3.37
C ARG A 10 -15.31 19.22 -2.76
N VAL A 11 -16.09 19.34 -1.69
CA VAL A 11 -16.70 18.21 -1.00
C VAL A 11 -18.21 18.24 -1.19
N VAL A 12 -18.76 17.16 -1.71
CA VAL A 12 -20.20 17.00 -1.95
C VAL A 12 -20.67 15.72 -1.26
N CYS A 13 -21.79 15.76 -0.57
CA CYS A 13 -22.47 14.57 -0.08
C CYS A 13 -23.85 14.38 -0.74
N MET A 14 -24.35 13.15 -0.69
CA MET A 14 -25.73 12.84 -1.11
C MET A 14 -26.61 12.78 0.12
N THR A 15 -27.60 13.63 0.17
CA THR A 15 -28.59 13.61 1.27
C THR A 15 -29.50 12.39 1.17
N PRO A 16 -30.22 11.99 2.25
CA PRO A 16 -31.13 10.84 2.23
C PRO A 16 -32.23 10.93 1.16
N ASP A 17 -32.63 12.11 0.75
CA ASP A 17 -33.59 12.37 -0.34
C ASP A 17 -32.95 12.39 -1.73
N GLY A 18 -31.68 11.99 -1.86
CA GLY A 18 -30.96 11.84 -3.11
C GLY A 18 -30.45 13.15 -3.72
N LYS A 19 -30.47 14.26 -2.98
CA LYS A 19 -29.94 15.54 -3.45
C LYS A 19 -28.45 15.71 -3.15
N LYS A 20 -27.75 16.38 -4.05
CA LYS A 20 -26.35 16.78 -3.81
C LYS A 20 -26.31 17.99 -2.88
N LEU A 21 -25.53 17.88 -1.83
CA LEU A 21 -25.25 18.94 -0.86
C LEU A 21 -23.77 19.27 -0.91
N ASP A 22 -23.43 20.49 -1.31
CA ASP A 22 -22.07 21.00 -1.23
C ASP A 22 -21.77 21.41 0.22
N ILE A 23 -20.80 20.75 0.83
CA ILE A 23 -20.37 20.98 2.20
C ILE A 23 -18.95 21.57 2.28
N THR A 24 -18.39 22.00 1.15
CA THR A 24 -17.01 22.51 1.07
C THR A 24 -16.73 23.61 2.06
N SER A 25 -17.57 24.65 2.13
CA SER A 25 -17.36 25.83 2.99
C SER A 25 -17.50 25.58 4.48
N ILE A 26 -18.07 24.45 4.85
CA ILE A 26 -18.25 24.02 6.25
C ILE A 26 -17.40 22.82 6.63
N SER A 27 -16.53 22.34 5.70
CA SER A 27 -15.59 21.24 5.92
C SER A 27 -14.21 21.76 6.27
N THR A 28 -13.53 21.08 7.19
CA THR A 28 -12.15 21.33 7.60
C THR A 28 -11.41 19.99 7.75
N ASN A 29 -10.09 20.02 7.83
CA ASN A 29 -9.25 18.82 7.99
C ASN A 29 -9.51 17.74 6.91
N LEU A 30 -9.87 18.17 5.69
CA LEU A 30 -10.07 17.25 4.59
C LEU A 30 -8.77 16.54 4.22
N GLY A 31 -8.80 15.23 4.22
CA GLY A 31 -7.73 14.40 3.74
C GLY A 31 -8.22 13.02 3.31
N TRP A 32 -7.41 12.34 2.54
CA TRP A 32 -7.65 10.92 2.22
C TRP A 32 -6.34 10.17 2.13
N GLU A 33 -6.39 8.87 2.37
CA GLU A 33 -5.20 8.05 2.39
C GLU A 33 -5.44 6.65 1.82
N GLU A 34 -4.41 6.14 1.16
CA GLU A 34 -4.28 4.76 0.72
C GLU A 34 -3.11 4.13 1.48
N GLY A 35 -3.41 3.35 2.52
CA GLY A 35 -2.40 2.72 3.36
C GLY A 35 -1.66 1.58 2.65
N ALA A 36 -0.42 1.30 3.06
CA ALA A 36 0.42 0.28 2.44
C ALA A 36 -0.22 -1.12 2.44
N LYS A 37 -0.89 -1.47 3.53
CA LYS A 37 -1.60 -2.75 3.71
C LYS A 37 -3.12 -2.62 3.54
N GLU A 38 -3.60 -1.42 3.27
CA GLU A 38 -5.00 -1.12 3.09
C GLU A 38 -5.39 -1.29 1.62
N LEU A 39 -6.55 -1.89 1.35
CA LEU A 39 -7.11 -1.95 0.00
C LEU A 39 -8.05 -0.79 -0.28
N SER A 40 -8.71 -0.26 0.75
CA SER A 40 -9.65 0.84 0.61
C SER A 40 -9.01 2.19 0.89
N VAL A 41 -9.47 3.23 0.21
CA VAL A 41 -9.19 4.62 0.55
C VAL A 41 -10.02 5.00 1.77
N ARG A 42 -9.40 5.67 2.71
CA ARG A 42 -10.07 6.33 3.84
C ARG A 42 -10.10 7.82 3.60
N ILE A 43 -11.29 8.41 3.65
CA ILE A 43 -11.52 9.85 3.62
C ILE A 43 -11.79 10.31 5.05
N SER A 44 -11.15 11.38 5.50
CA SER A 44 -11.37 11.99 6.80
C SER A 44 -11.64 13.48 6.66
N LEU A 45 -12.63 13.99 7.37
CA LEU A 45 -12.94 15.41 7.41
C LEU A 45 -13.74 15.75 8.67
N ASN A 46 -13.66 17.02 9.07
CA ASN A 46 -14.59 17.61 10.05
C ASN A 46 -15.61 18.47 9.32
N VAL A 47 -16.88 18.44 9.73
CA VAL A 47 -17.94 19.24 9.14
C VAL A 47 -18.66 20.03 10.23
N TYR A 48 -18.72 21.36 10.13
CA TYR A 48 -19.49 22.17 11.07
C TYR A 48 -20.96 21.79 11.04
N ASN A 49 -21.55 21.51 12.23
CA ASN A 49 -22.94 21.09 12.38
C ASN A 49 -23.90 22.28 12.36
N THR A 50 -23.89 23.02 11.27
CA THR A 50 -24.74 24.19 11.02
C THR A 50 -26.15 23.80 10.58
N LEU A 51 -27.03 24.82 10.45
CA LEU A 51 -28.35 24.61 9.84
C LEU A 51 -28.28 24.79 8.32
N TYR A 52 -28.87 23.84 7.62
CA TYR A 52 -29.07 23.89 6.18
C TYR A 52 -30.52 23.60 5.86
N HIS A 53 -31.24 24.58 5.32
CA HIS A 53 -32.69 24.51 5.05
C HIS A 53 -33.49 23.99 6.27
N GLY A 54 -33.20 24.51 7.46
CA GLY A 54 -33.92 24.18 8.70
C GLY A 54 -33.55 22.83 9.33
N LYS A 55 -32.64 22.06 8.73
CA LYS A 55 -32.10 20.82 9.29
C LYS A 55 -30.63 21.01 9.67
N ARG A 56 -30.20 20.37 10.74
CA ARG A 56 -28.78 20.31 11.07
C ARG A 56 -28.04 19.38 10.12
N ILE A 57 -26.77 19.68 9.83
CA ILE A 57 -25.92 18.81 9.00
C ILE A 57 -25.89 17.38 9.55
N SER A 58 -25.88 17.20 10.88
CA SER A 58 -25.95 15.88 11.52
C SER A 58 -27.22 15.07 11.20
N GLN A 59 -28.26 15.69 10.68
CA GLN A 59 -29.47 15.00 10.20
C GLN A 59 -29.42 14.67 8.72
N LEU A 60 -28.51 15.30 7.96
CA LEU A 60 -28.36 15.15 6.52
C LEU A 60 -27.17 14.23 6.18
N VAL A 61 -26.14 14.28 6.99
CA VAL A 61 -24.92 13.46 6.84
C VAL A 61 -24.88 12.46 7.99
N GLN A 62 -25.06 11.19 7.70
CA GLN A 62 -25.11 10.08 8.66
C GLN A 62 -24.32 8.87 8.13
N PRO A 63 -24.08 7.84 8.93
CA PRO A 63 -23.56 6.58 8.40
C PRO A 63 -24.40 6.09 7.21
N GLY A 64 -23.69 5.69 6.14
CA GLY A 64 -24.32 5.34 4.85
C GLY A 64 -24.40 6.50 3.85
N THR A 65 -24.11 7.74 4.25
CA THR A 65 -24.11 8.89 3.33
C THR A 65 -22.94 8.83 2.36
N PRO A 66 -23.14 8.86 1.02
CA PRO A 66 -22.06 8.99 0.06
C PRO A 66 -21.40 10.37 0.12
N ILE A 67 -20.06 10.40 0.10
CA ILE A 67 -19.23 11.61 0.00
C ILE A 67 -18.36 11.52 -1.23
N PHE A 68 -18.19 12.64 -1.92
CA PHE A 68 -17.39 12.83 -3.12
C PHE A 68 -16.42 13.98 -2.92
N VAL A 69 -15.15 13.78 -3.21
CA VAL A 69 -14.13 14.81 -3.21
C VAL A 69 -13.69 15.06 -4.65
N TYR A 70 -13.83 16.30 -5.07
CA TYR A 70 -13.39 16.77 -6.38
C TYR A 70 -12.21 17.71 -6.22
N ALA A 71 -11.32 17.74 -7.20
CA ALA A 71 -10.29 18.76 -7.33
C ALA A 71 -10.49 19.51 -8.65
N ASN A 72 -10.34 20.84 -8.61
CA ASN A 72 -10.22 21.66 -9.81
C ASN A 72 -8.74 21.70 -10.19
N ILE A 73 -8.40 21.17 -11.37
CA ILE A 73 -7.04 21.12 -11.92
C ILE A 73 -7.07 21.89 -13.23
N GLY A 74 -6.58 23.14 -13.21
CA GLY A 74 -6.84 24.08 -14.30
C GLY A 74 -8.33 24.36 -14.43
N ASP A 75 -8.86 24.26 -15.64
CA ASP A 75 -10.27 24.48 -15.92
C ASP A 75 -11.16 23.24 -15.74
N GLU A 76 -10.57 22.10 -15.39
CA GLU A 76 -11.29 20.84 -15.25
C GLU A 76 -11.55 20.49 -13.77
N GLN A 77 -12.80 20.11 -13.47
CA GLN A 77 -13.15 19.48 -12.20
C GLN A 77 -13.13 17.97 -12.37
N LYS A 78 -12.30 17.30 -11.57
CA LYS A 78 -12.17 15.83 -11.58
C LYS A 78 -12.52 15.27 -10.21
N GLU A 79 -13.17 14.12 -10.19
CA GLU A 79 -13.37 13.35 -8.97
C GLU A 79 -12.05 12.66 -8.57
N MET A 80 -11.61 12.93 -7.35
CA MET A 80 -10.38 12.35 -6.81
C MET A 80 -10.68 11.07 -6.04
N VAL A 81 -11.68 11.13 -5.17
CA VAL A 81 -12.08 10.01 -4.32
C VAL A 81 -13.56 10.14 -3.96
N ARG A 82 -14.21 9.01 -3.79
CA ARG A 82 -15.54 8.89 -3.20
C ARG A 82 -15.54 7.84 -2.11
N GLY A 83 -16.51 7.93 -1.22
CA GLY A 83 -16.68 6.92 -0.17
C GLY A 83 -18.04 7.04 0.49
N THR A 84 -18.37 6.06 1.31
CA THR A 84 -19.57 6.05 2.14
C THR A 84 -19.17 6.28 3.59
N VAL A 85 -19.87 7.17 4.29
CA VAL A 85 -19.64 7.44 5.71
C VAL A 85 -19.86 6.16 6.50
N GLU A 86 -18.85 5.75 7.24
CA GLU A 86 -18.93 4.59 8.14
C GLU A 86 -18.85 5.04 9.60
N LYS A 87 -17.89 5.93 9.89
CA LYS A 87 -17.74 6.51 11.23
C LYS A 87 -18.20 7.94 11.24
N TRP A 88 -19.00 8.27 12.24
CA TRP A 88 -19.60 9.57 12.40
C TRP A 88 -19.66 9.89 13.89
N SER A 89 -19.00 10.96 14.32
CA SER A 89 -18.89 11.33 15.72
C SER A 89 -19.21 12.81 15.89
N PRO A 90 -20.30 13.18 16.58
CA PRO A 90 -20.53 14.57 16.94
C PRO A 90 -19.50 15.04 17.98
N ILE A 91 -18.88 16.16 17.70
CA ILE A 91 -17.91 16.81 18.59
C ILE A 91 -18.47 18.15 19.01
N TYR A 92 -18.35 18.45 20.27
CA TYR A 92 -18.65 19.77 20.82
C TYR A 92 -17.44 20.31 21.56
N THR A 93 -16.88 21.41 21.07
CA THR A 93 -15.69 22.04 21.66
C THR A 93 -15.83 23.57 21.63
N ASN A 94 -15.68 24.20 22.76
CA ASN A 94 -15.67 25.67 22.89
C ASN A 94 -16.85 26.39 22.21
N GLY A 95 -18.07 25.88 22.39
CA GLY A 95 -19.27 26.47 21.79
C GLY A 95 -19.55 26.07 20.34
N ASN A 96 -18.63 25.35 19.68
CA ASN A 96 -18.76 24.87 18.30
C ASN A 96 -19.18 23.42 18.26
N SER A 97 -20.15 23.13 17.41
CA SER A 97 -20.57 21.74 17.12
C SER A 97 -20.08 21.33 15.74
N ALA A 98 -19.36 20.23 15.66
CA ALA A 98 -18.87 19.64 14.42
C ALA A 98 -19.12 18.14 14.38
N LEU A 99 -18.96 17.54 13.22
CA LEU A 99 -18.96 16.11 12.99
C LEU A 99 -17.56 15.70 12.57
N ASP A 100 -16.99 14.70 13.24
CA ASP A 100 -15.81 14.00 12.79
C ASP A 100 -16.27 12.81 11.94
N ILE A 101 -15.86 12.76 10.68
CA ILE A 101 -16.36 11.84 9.68
C ILE A 101 -15.21 11.04 9.10
N GLU A 102 -15.36 9.71 9.06
CA GLU A 102 -14.57 8.82 8.25
C GLU A 102 -15.47 8.12 7.22
N ALA A 103 -15.07 8.19 5.97
CA ALA A 103 -15.74 7.50 4.88
C ALA A 103 -14.75 6.60 4.13
N TYR A 104 -15.25 5.53 3.53
CA TYR A 104 -14.45 4.54 2.84
C TYR A 104 -15.02 4.26 1.46
N ASP A 105 -14.14 3.95 0.51
CA ASP A 105 -14.48 3.64 -0.86
C ASP A 105 -15.12 2.25 -1.05
N GLU A 106 -15.37 1.88 -2.30
CA GLU A 106 -16.02 0.62 -2.71
C GLU A 106 -15.20 -0.63 -2.35
N MET A 107 -13.92 -0.48 -2.03
CA MET A 107 -13.07 -1.60 -1.61
C MET A 107 -13.31 -2.00 -0.15
N HIS A 108 -13.88 -1.12 0.67
CA HIS A 108 -14.05 -1.37 2.09
C HIS A 108 -14.96 -2.57 2.39
N PRO A 109 -16.12 -2.75 1.73
CA PRO A 109 -16.94 -3.93 1.91
C PRO A 109 -16.21 -5.24 1.61
N LEU A 110 -15.23 -5.24 0.70
CA LEU A 110 -14.43 -6.44 0.39
C LEU A 110 -13.57 -6.90 1.58
N ARG A 111 -13.25 -6.00 2.49
CA ARG A 111 -12.49 -6.29 3.74
C ARG A 111 -13.38 -6.72 4.90
N LYS A 112 -14.69 -6.52 4.80
CA LYS A 112 -15.65 -6.83 5.85
C LYS A 112 -16.44 -8.12 5.58
N ASN A 113 -16.50 -8.54 4.33
CA ASN A 113 -17.27 -9.70 3.92
C ASN A 113 -16.38 -10.93 3.77
N GLU A 114 -16.71 -11.97 4.51
CA GLU A 114 -16.11 -13.31 4.41
C GLU A 114 -16.91 -14.18 3.45
N ASP A 115 -16.24 -15.02 2.69
CA ASP A 115 -16.88 -15.97 1.79
C ASP A 115 -16.10 -17.29 1.69
N TYR A 116 -16.71 -18.23 0.99
CA TYR A 116 -16.10 -19.47 0.55
C TYR A 116 -16.01 -19.47 -0.96
N ALA A 117 -14.83 -19.84 -1.49
CA ALA A 117 -14.65 -20.07 -2.92
C ALA A 117 -13.76 -21.29 -3.18
N TYR A 118 -14.09 -22.04 -4.22
CA TYR A 118 -13.33 -23.19 -4.67
C TYR A 118 -13.09 -23.07 -6.17
N PHE A 119 -11.84 -23.17 -6.56
CA PHE A 119 -11.39 -23.13 -7.94
C PHE A 119 -10.57 -24.39 -8.24
N THR A 120 -10.92 -25.08 -9.31
CA THR A 120 -10.18 -26.24 -9.80
C THR A 120 -8.88 -25.82 -10.46
N ASP A 121 -8.00 -26.79 -10.74
CA ASP A 121 -6.82 -26.54 -11.55
C ASP A 121 -7.20 -25.98 -12.93
N GLY A 122 -6.40 -25.05 -13.45
CA GLY A 122 -6.55 -24.48 -14.78
C GLY A 122 -7.53 -23.32 -14.89
N VAL A 123 -8.19 -22.89 -13.79
CA VAL A 123 -9.03 -21.68 -13.80
C VAL A 123 -8.15 -20.45 -13.95
N THR A 124 -8.57 -19.49 -14.80
CA THR A 124 -7.78 -18.29 -15.10
C THR A 124 -7.98 -17.18 -14.07
N THR A 125 -7.02 -16.26 -13.97
CA THR A 125 -7.07 -15.10 -13.07
C THR A 125 -8.37 -14.30 -13.25
N LYS A 126 -8.69 -13.97 -14.50
CA LYS A 126 -9.89 -13.20 -14.83
C LYS A 126 -11.16 -13.92 -14.43
N ALA A 127 -11.24 -15.24 -14.66
CA ALA A 127 -12.40 -16.04 -14.30
C ALA A 127 -12.61 -16.07 -12.77
N MET A 128 -11.52 -16.26 -11.98
CA MET A 128 -11.60 -16.23 -10.51
C MET A 128 -12.11 -14.87 -10.00
N ILE A 129 -11.53 -13.78 -10.49
CA ILE A 129 -11.91 -12.42 -10.07
C ILE A 129 -13.35 -12.10 -10.48
N THR A 130 -13.74 -12.48 -11.70
CA THR A 130 -15.12 -12.32 -12.18
C THR A 130 -16.11 -13.05 -11.26
N GLN A 131 -15.78 -14.27 -10.87
CA GLN A 131 -16.65 -15.05 -9.98
C GLN A 131 -16.75 -14.41 -8.58
N ILE A 132 -15.63 -13.97 -8.01
CA ILE A 132 -15.61 -13.35 -6.68
C ILE A 132 -16.37 -12.03 -6.69
N LEU A 133 -15.99 -11.08 -7.54
CA LEU A 133 -16.60 -9.75 -7.57
C LEU A 133 -18.04 -9.78 -8.10
N GLY A 134 -18.31 -10.62 -9.12
CA GLY A 134 -19.64 -10.76 -9.71
C GLY A 134 -20.67 -11.33 -8.73
N LYS A 135 -20.29 -12.30 -7.89
CA LYS A 135 -21.16 -12.86 -6.83
C LYS A 135 -21.67 -11.77 -5.88
N TRP A 136 -20.85 -10.74 -5.62
CA TRP A 136 -21.17 -9.64 -4.71
C TRP A 136 -21.68 -8.39 -5.42
N GLY A 137 -21.89 -8.45 -6.75
CA GLY A 137 -22.40 -7.34 -7.54
C GLY A 137 -21.43 -6.14 -7.59
N VAL A 138 -20.13 -6.37 -7.36
CA VAL A 138 -19.11 -5.31 -7.35
C VAL A 138 -18.67 -5.01 -8.79
N PRO A 139 -18.92 -3.78 -9.30
CA PRO A 139 -18.42 -3.39 -10.62
C PRO A 139 -16.89 -3.37 -10.65
N TYR A 140 -16.29 -3.88 -11.72
CA TYR A 140 -14.85 -3.92 -11.84
C TYR A 140 -14.36 -3.68 -13.27
N ASP A 141 -13.12 -3.23 -13.41
CA ASP A 141 -12.36 -3.11 -14.65
C ASP A 141 -11.07 -3.93 -14.51
N TYR A 142 -10.90 -4.92 -15.39
CA TYR A 142 -9.78 -5.86 -15.31
C TYR A 142 -8.73 -5.57 -16.39
N LYS A 143 -7.58 -5.06 -15.96
CA LYS A 143 -6.40 -4.77 -16.78
C LYS A 143 -5.20 -5.66 -16.43
N GLY A 144 -5.47 -6.85 -15.92
CA GLY A 144 -4.45 -7.82 -15.51
C GLY A 144 -4.16 -8.88 -16.56
N PRO A 145 -3.14 -9.73 -16.32
CA PRO A 145 -2.85 -10.89 -17.15
C PRO A 145 -3.87 -12.00 -16.87
N ASP A 146 -4.19 -12.78 -17.89
CA ASP A 146 -5.10 -13.92 -17.74
C ASP A 146 -4.29 -15.22 -17.76
N ILE A 147 -3.68 -15.56 -16.62
CA ILE A 147 -2.90 -16.78 -16.44
C ILE A 147 -3.70 -17.85 -15.70
N THR A 148 -3.32 -19.10 -15.88
CA THR A 148 -3.95 -20.24 -15.20
C THR A 148 -3.35 -20.46 -13.79
N HIS A 149 -4.21 -20.90 -12.89
CA HIS A 149 -3.87 -21.18 -11.50
C HIS A 149 -4.00 -22.66 -11.18
N ASN A 150 -3.19 -23.13 -10.22
CA ASN A 150 -3.44 -24.40 -9.56
C ASN A 150 -4.69 -24.28 -8.69
N LYS A 151 -5.22 -25.41 -8.26
CA LYS A 151 -6.35 -25.48 -7.35
C LYS A 151 -6.21 -24.49 -6.17
N MET A 152 -7.20 -23.62 -6.00
CA MET A 152 -7.30 -22.71 -4.87
C MET A 152 -8.57 -22.92 -4.07
N VAL A 153 -8.44 -22.97 -2.75
CA VAL A 153 -9.57 -23.13 -1.84
C VAL A 153 -9.51 -22.00 -0.81
N PHE A 154 -10.58 -21.24 -0.74
CA PHE A 154 -10.78 -20.18 0.24
C PHE A 154 -11.87 -20.62 1.20
N LYS A 155 -11.54 -20.72 2.49
CA LYS A 155 -12.47 -21.11 3.53
C LYS A 155 -12.56 -19.99 4.55
N LYS A 156 -13.73 -19.39 4.69
CA LYS A 156 -13.95 -18.27 5.63
C LYS A 156 -12.87 -17.19 5.45
N SER A 157 -12.72 -16.69 4.22
CA SER A 157 -11.71 -15.70 3.86
C SER A 157 -12.39 -14.40 3.46
N TYR A 158 -11.81 -13.27 3.84
CA TYR A 158 -12.26 -11.97 3.33
C TYR A 158 -12.06 -11.90 1.81
N LEU A 159 -12.97 -11.21 1.12
CA LEU A 159 -12.88 -11.07 -0.34
C LEU A 159 -11.56 -10.39 -0.75
N SER A 160 -11.10 -9.40 0.03
CA SER A 160 -9.81 -8.76 -0.14
C SER A 160 -8.63 -9.74 -0.10
N ASP A 161 -8.65 -10.70 0.84
CA ASP A 161 -7.60 -11.69 1.00
C ASP A 161 -7.60 -12.70 -0.14
N MET A 162 -8.79 -13.03 -0.66
CA MET A 162 -8.91 -13.85 -1.86
C MET A 162 -8.24 -13.19 -3.06
N LEU A 163 -8.54 -11.90 -3.31
CA LEU A 163 -7.93 -11.13 -4.39
C LEU A 163 -6.40 -11.06 -4.22
N GLN A 164 -5.93 -10.74 -3.00
CA GLN A 164 -4.50 -10.65 -2.73
C GLN A 164 -3.78 -11.97 -3.00
N LYS A 165 -4.35 -13.09 -2.55
CA LYS A 165 -3.76 -14.42 -2.79
C LYS A 165 -3.70 -14.79 -4.27
N ILE A 166 -4.71 -14.39 -5.05
CA ILE A 166 -4.69 -14.57 -6.51
C ILE A 166 -3.57 -13.74 -7.13
N PHE A 167 -3.41 -12.46 -6.74
CA PHE A 167 -2.33 -11.60 -7.23
C PHE A 167 -0.94 -12.08 -6.82
N ASP A 168 -0.80 -12.64 -5.62
CA ASP A 168 0.46 -13.23 -5.16
C ASP A 168 0.86 -14.44 -6.01
N ASP A 169 -0.10 -15.30 -6.41
CA ASP A 169 0.15 -16.42 -7.31
C ASP A 169 0.49 -15.94 -8.74
N VAL A 170 -0.18 -14.88 -9.23
CA VAL A 170 0.19 -14.21 -10.50
C VAL A 170 1.66 -13.77 -10.45
N LYS A 171 2.07 -13.11 -9.38
CA LYS A 171 3.45 -12.65 -9.19
C LYS A 171 4.44 -13.82 -9.15
N GLN A 172 4.13 -14.90 -8.40
CA GLN A 172 4.99 -16.08 -8.31
C GLN A 172 5.19 -16.78 -9.66
N LYS A 173 4.19 -16.73 -10.53
CA LYS A 173 4.24 -17.27 -11.89
C LYS A 173 4.84 -16.32 -12.93
N GLY A 174 5.43 -15.20 -12.49
CA GLY A 174 6.08 -14.23 -13.39
C GLY A 174 5.11 -13.30 -14.11
N GLY A 175 3.84 -13.28 -13.74
CA GLY A 175 2.82 -12.43 -14.37
C GLY A 175 2.88 -10.94 -13.98
N GLY A 176 3.86 -10.54 -13.14
CA GLY A 176 3.99 -9.15 -12.68
C GLY A 176 3.27 -8.90 -11.35
N ILE A 177 3.33 -7.66 -10.88
CA ILE A 177 2.70 -7.22 -9.63
C ILE A 177 1.43 -6.45 -9.97
N TYR A 178 0.29 -6.96 -9.51
CA TYR A 178 -1.04 -6.37 -9.68
C TYR A 178 -1.67 -6.08 -8.33
N PHE A 179 -2.58 -5.13 -8.33
CA PHE A 179 -3.39 -4.80 -7.16
C PHE A 179 -4.74 -4.25 -7.60
N ALA A 180 -5.67 -4.18 -6.65
CA ALA A 180 -6.98 -3.59 -6.85
C ALA A 180 -7.05 -2.22 -6.17
N ARG A 181 -7.70 -1.26 -6.81
CA ARG A 181 -8.02 0.07 -6.26
C ARG A 181 -9.40 0.52 -6.69
N ALA A 182 -10.05 1.38 -5.91
CA ALA A 182 -11.31 1.98 -6.30
C ALA A 182 -11.08 3.14 -7.27
N LYS A 183 -11.92 3.23 -8.30
CA LYS A 183 -11.96 4.35 -9.24
C LYS A 183 -13.38 4.58 -9.72
N GLU A 184 -13.94 5.74 -9.42
CA GLU A 184 -15.25 6.18 -9.91
C GLU A 184 -16.38 5.15 -9.71
N GLY A 185 -16.41 4.50 -8.55
CA GLY A 185 -17.43 3.51 -8.21
C GLY A 185 -17.17 2.10 -8.72
N LYS A 186 -15.96 1.81 -9.20
CA LYS A 186 -15.55 0.48 -9.69
C LYS A 186 -14.23 0.05 -9.04
N VAL A 187 -14.04 -1.25 -8.96
CA VAL A 187 -12.75 -1.85 -8.62
C VAL A 187 -11.90 -1.96 -9.89
N GLU A 188 -10.83 -1.19 -10.00
CA GLU A 188 -9.85 -1.28 -11.08
C GLU A 188 -8.74 -2.25 -10.67
N ILE A 189 -8.48 -3.26 -11.48
CA ILE A 189 -7.35 -4.18 -11.30
C ILE A 189 -6.28 -3.80 -12.31
N ILE A 190 -5.12 -3.37 -11.81
CA ILE A 190 -4.09 -2.69 -12.59
C ILE A 190 -2.70 -3.15 -12.19
N ALA A 191 -1.75 -3.10 -13.13
CA ALA A 191 -0.35 -3.35 -12.84
C ALA A 191 0.26 -2.22 -12.02
N ARG A 192 1.20 -2.57 -11.13
CA ARG A 192 2.01 -1.59 -10.42
C ARG A 192 2.85 -0.78 -11.41
N GLY A 193 2.78 0.54 -11.32
CA GLY A 193 3.49 1.46 -12.21
C GLY A 193 2.88 1.62 -13.60
N ALA A 194 1.56 1.34 -13.75
CA ALA A 194 0.84 1.50 -15.01
C ALA A 194 0.37 2.93 -15.28
N ASN A 195 0.72 3.91 -14.43
CA ASN A 195 0.44 5.32 -14.71
C ASN A 195 1.20 5.78 -15.97
N GLU A 196 0.50 6.53 -16.83
CA GLU A 196 1.06 7.05 -18.08
C GLU A 196 2.12 8.12 -17.81
N ASP A 197 1.80 9.08 -16.93
CA ASP A 197 2.71 10.15 -16.56
C ASP A 197 3.53 9.78 -15.32
N ILE A 198 4.86 9.87 -15.42
CA ILE A 198 5.78 9.69 -14.30
C ILE A 198 6.12 11.06 -13.73
N TYR A 199 5.62 11.35 -12.53
CA TYR A 199 5.90 12.62 -11.85
C TYR A 199 7.27 12.62 -11.21
N HIS A 200 7.97 13.76 -11.35
CA HIS A 200 9.33 13.96 -10.84
C HIS A 200 9.30 14.82 -9.58
N PHE A 201 9.92 14.34 -8.53
CA PHE A 201 10.14 15.08 -7.28
C PHE A 201 11.61 15.41 -7.14
N ASP A 202 11.91 16.71 -7.13
CA ASP A 202 13.27 17.22 -7.04
C ASP A 202 13.41 18.13 -5.81
N GLU A 203 14.50 17.98 -5.06
CA GLU A 203 14.77 18.78 -3.85
C GLU A 203 14.84 20.29 -4.11
N LYS A 204 15.13 20.69 -5.36
CA LYS A 204 15.25 22.10 -5.75
C LYS A 204 13.93 22.72 -6.17
N ASP A 205 12.92 21.89 -6.47
CA ASP A 205 11.64 22.35 -7.03
C ASP A 205 10.45 22.07 -6.13
N ASN A 206 10.18 20.80 -5.86
CA ASN A 206 8.88 20.37 -5.34
C ASN A 206 8.96 19.25 -4.29
N ALA A 207 10.12 18.75 -3.90
CA ALA A 207 10.25 17.86 -2.77
C ALA A 207 10.50 18.69 -1.50
N VAL A 208 9.49 18.77 -0.62
CA VAL A 208 9.61 19.53 0.65
C VAL A 208 10.54 18.82 1.62
N SER A 209 10.46 17.48 1.69
CA SER A 209 11.37 16.66 2.47
C SER A 209 11.46 15.24 1.92
N ALA A 210 12.62 14.63 2.09
CA ALA A 210 12.85 13.20 1.86
C ALA A 210 13.49 12.61 3.12
N LYS A 211 12.96 11.49 3.60
CA LYS A 211 13.47 10.77 4.77
C LYS A 211 13.66 9.31 4.42
N ASP A 212 14.87 8.82 4.61
CA ASP A 212 15.25 7.42 4.45
C ASP A 212 15.61 6.85 5.83
N SER A 213 14.86 5.86 6.26
CA SER A 213 15.00 5.25 7.59
C SER A 213 15.30 3.77 7.45
N PHE A 214 16.28 3.29 8.20
CA PHE A 214 16.67 1.90 8.25
C PHE A 214 16.39 1.37 9.67
N ASP A 215 15.58 0.32 9.76
CA ASP A 215 15.22 -0.30 11.03
C ASP A 215 15.65 -1.76 11.06
N SER A 216 16.59 -2.06 11.95
CA SER A 216 17.07 -3.42 12.24
C SER A 216 16.33 -4.05 13.44
N GLY A 217 15.40 -3.34 14.08
CA GLY A 217 14.74 -3.78 15.32
C GLY A 217 13.99 -5.10 15.19
N SER A 218 13.42 -5.35 14.01
CA SER A 218 12.62 -6.55 13.74
C SER A 218 13.31 -7.59 12.85
N ILE A 219 14.63 -7.46 12.61
CA ILE A 219 15.38 -8.42 11.79
C ILE A 219 15.43 -9.79 12.51
N VAL A 220 15.23 -10.85 11.74
CA VAL A 220 15.43 -12.22 12.20
C VAL A 220 16.71 -12.76 11.57
N THR A 221 17.68 -13.18 12.39
CA THR A 221 18.98 -13.65 11.94
C THR A 221 19.18 -15.16 12.11
N ARG A 222 18.24 -15.83 12.78
CA ARG A 222 18.23 -17.29 12.95
C ARG A 222 16.80 -17.78 13.03
N VAL A 223 16.50 -18.91 12.41
CA VAL A 223 15.24 -19.63 12.58
C VAL A 223 15.54 -21.06 13.02
N ILE A 224 14.90 -21.50 14.10
CA ILE A 224 14.91 -22.91 14.49
C ILE A 224 13.59 -23.56 14.07
N VAL A 225 13.68 -24.78 13.57
CA VAL A 225 12.53 -25.64 13.29
C VAL A 225 12.39 -26.59 14.46
N ILE A 226 11.25 -26.55 15.14
CA ILE A 226 10.93 -27.47 16.22
C ILE A 226 9.96 -28.55 15.73
N GLY A 227 10.15 -29.75 16.25
CA GLY A 227 9.34 -30.91 15.95
C GLY A 227 8.04 -30.97 16.75
N LYS A 228 7.47 -32.18 16.77
CA LYS A 228 6.27 -32.46 17.56
C LYS A 228 6.57 -32.37 19.04
N THR A 229 5.57 -31.99 19.81
CA THR A 229 5.58 -32.07 21.25
C THR A 229 5.48 -33.54 21.65
N ASP A 230 6.36 -34.00 22.53
CA ASP A 230 6.30 -35.34 23.15
C ASP A 230 5.25 -35.39 24.28
N GLU A 231 5.11 -36.56 24.92
CA GLU A 231 4.15 -36.76 26.03
C GLU A 231 4.48 -35.94 27.27
N GLU A 232 5.74 -35.48 27.40
CA GLU A 232 6.22 -34.67 28.54
C GLU A 232 6.18 -33.16 28.22
N GLY A 233 5.75 -32.77 27.00
CA GLY A 233 5.65 -31.39 26.58
C GLY A 233 6.92 -30.81 25.94
N HIS A 234 7.95 -31.61 25.67
CA HIS A 234 9.17 -31.17 25.02
C HIS A 234 9.05 -31.19 23.49
N GLN A 235 9.76 -30.29 22.84
CA GLN A 235 9.88 -30.24 21.38
C GLN A 235 11.37 -30.25 20.99
N ALA A 236 11.75 -31.23 20.19
CA ALA A 236 13.11 -31.29 19.68
C ALA A 236 13.39 -30.23 18.64
N ILE A 237 14.57 -29.63 18.68
CA ILE A 237 15.05 -28.79 17.56
C ILE A 237 15.47 -29.73 16.42
N GLU A 238 14.75 -29.69 15.33
CA GLU A 238 14.98 -30.56 14.17
C GLU A 238 15.91 -29.93 13.12
N ALA A 239 15.92 -28.60 13.04
CA ALA A 239 16.84 -27.85 12.18
C ALA A 239 17.09 -26.44 12.70
N THR A 240 18.25 -25.88 12.37
CA THR A 240 18.60 -24.47 12.60
C THR A 240 19.03 -23.88 11.25
N VAL A 241 18.42 -22.76 10.87
CA VAL A 241 18.76 -22.01 9.66
C VAL A 241 19.29 -20.64 10.09
N GLU A 242 20.51 -20.34 9.69
CA GLU A 242 21.17 -19.07 10.00
C GLU A 242 21.15 -18.13 8.81
N GLY A 243 20.83 -16.86 9.07
CA GLY A 243 20.94 -15.75 8.15
C GLY A 243 22.14 -14.87 8.47
N LYS A 244 22.00 -13.55 8.31
CA LYS A 244 23.06 -12.56 8.60
C LYS A 244 23.13 -12.30 10.10
N THR A 245 24.07 -12.92 10.78
CA THR A 245 24.24 -12.82 12.26
C THR A 245 25.10 -11.65 12.73
N GLU A 246 25.58 -10.79 11.84
CA GLU A 246 26.34 -9.58 12.15
C GLU A 246 25.61 -8.59 13.09
N PHE A 247 24.29 -8.63 13.10
CA PHE A 247 23.43 -7.84 14.02
C PHE A 247 23.10 -8.55 15.33
N GLY A 248 23.85 -9.62 15.65
CA GLY A 248 23.56 -10.52 16.76
C GLY A 248 22.50 -11.56 16.41
N ILE A 249 22.36 -12.54 17.33
CA ILE A 249 21.37 -13.61 17.15
C ILE A 249 19.99 -13.11 17.57
N ARG A 250 19.08 -13.06 16.61
CA ARG A 250 17.66 -12.76 16.80
C ARG A 250 16.86 -13.91 16.22
N GLN A 251 16.38 -14.77 17.10
CA GLN A 251 15.84 -16.07 16.73
C GLN A 251 14.32 -16.03 16.65
N ALA A 252 13.79 -16.62 15.58
CA ALA A 252 12.39 -17.01 15.45
C ALA A 252 12.25 -18.53 15.52
N ILE A 253 11.05 -19.02 15.83
CA ILE A 253 10.72 -20.44 15.91
C ILE A 253 9.65 -20.74 14.86
N VAL A 254 9.87 -21.80 14.09
CA VAL A 254 8.88 -22.36 13.15
C VAL A 254 8.57 -23.78 13.59
N GLU A 255 7.31 -24.07 13.82
CA GLU A 255 6.85 -25.42 14.18
C GLU A 255 6.57 -26.23 12.93
N ARG A 256 7.10 -27.45 12.87
CA ARG A 256 6.84 -28.39 11.77
C ARG A 256 5.43 -28.96 11.89
N GLN A 257 4.57 -28.62 10.93
CA GLN A 257 3.23 -29.19 10.85
C GLN A 257 3.27 -30.71 10.61
N HIS A 258 2.36 -31.45 11.21
CA HIS A 258 2.32 -32.92 11.16
C HIS A 258 2.28 -33.51 9.74
N SER A 259 1.78 -32.78 8.77
CA SER A 259 1.67 -33.21 7.36
C SER A 259 2.87 -32.83 6.49
N LYS A 260 3.89 -32.16 7.04
CA LYS A 260 5.06 -31.67 6.30
C LYS A 260 6.33 -32.45 6.66
N SER A 261 7.18 -32.67 5.64
CA SER A 261 8.53 -33.20 5.85
C SER A 261 9.44 -32.17 6.51
N LEU A 262 10.57 -32.61 7.09
CA LEU A 262 11.60 -31.71 7.62
C LEU A 262 12.16 -30.78 6.53
N GLU A 263 12.35 -31.29 5.32
CA GLU A 263 12.80 -30.49 4.18
C GLU A 263 11.83 -29.34 3.84
N GLN A 264 10.52 -29.61 3.82
CA GLN A 264 9.49 -28.58 3.62
C GLN A 264 9.45 -27.55 4.75
N ALA A 265 9.70 -27.98 6.00
CA ALA A 265 9.75 -27.07 7.13
C ALA A 265 11.03 -26.21 7.11
N THR A 266 12.16 -26.79 6.70
CA THR A 266 13.43 -26.06 6.51
C THR A 266 13.32 -25.04 5.38
N GLU A 267 12.67 -25.39 4.27
CA GLU A 267 12.42 -24.41 3.21
C GLU A 267 11.49 -23.29 3.67
N ALA A 268 10.49 -23.57 4.48
CA ALA A 268 9.65 -22.54 5.10
C ALA A 268 10.46 -21.61 6.03
N ALA A 269 11.43 -22.16 6.79
CA ALA A 269 12.35 -21.38 7.61
C ALA A 269 13.29 -20.50 6.78
N ASN A 270 13.81 -21.02 5.67
CA ASN A 270 14.58 -20.24 4.69
C ASN A 270 13.74 -19.11 4.08
N GLN A 271 12.49 -19.39 3.73
CA GLN A 271 11.57 -18.38 3.22
C GLN A 271 11.30 -17.29 4.27
N PHE A 272 11.11 -17.70 5.53
CA PHE A 272 10.93 -16.76 6.63
C PHE A 272 12.15 -15.84 6.81
N LEU A 273 13.39 -16.38 6.70
CA LEU A 273 14.61 -15.57 6.73
C LEU A 273 14.72 -14.63 5.52
N ARG A 274 14.34 -15.06 4.31
CA ARG A 274 14.30 -14.18 3.13
C ARG A 274 13.37 -12.98 3.34
N GLU A 275 12.25 -13.18 4.03
CA GLU A 275 11.23 -12.15 4.27
C GLU A 275 11.56 -11.23 5.44
N HIS A 276 12.21 -11.76 6.49
CA HIS A 276 12.43 -11.06 7.76
C HIS A 276 13.91 -10.84 8.09
N GLY A 277 14.83 -11.41 7.32
CA GLY A 277 16.28 -11.35 7.55
C GLY A 277 16.98 -10.11 6.98
N ALA A 278 16.24 -9.11 6.53
CA ALA A 278 16.80 -7.87 5.99
C ALA A 278 16.39 -6.66 6.85
N ILE A 279 17.26 -5.67 6.90
CA ILE A 279 16.93 -4.36 7.48
C ILE A 279 15.75 -3.77 6.72
N LYS A 280 14.73 -3.34 7.46
CA LYS A 280 13.58 -2.68 6.88
C LYS A 280 13.94 -1.25 6.51
N ARG A 281 13.92 -0.94 5.23
CA ARG A 281 14.04 0.43 4.73
C ARG A 281 12.63 1.03 4.60
N LYS A 282 12.47 2.24 5.13
CA LYS A 282 11.27 3.04 4.97
C LYS A 282 11.66 4.40 4.41
N THR A 283 11.27 4.65 3.17
CA THR A 283 11.52 5.91 2.49
C THR A 283 10.22 6.71 2.43
N THR A 284 10.26 7.95 2.88
CA THR A 284 9.09 8.85 2.94
C THR A 284 9.43 10.17 2.25
N ILE A 285 8.52 10.65 1.41
CA ILE A 285 8.59 11.95 0.73
C ILE A 285 7.40 12.80 1.17
N THR A 286 7.64 14.08 1.46
CA THR A 286 6.59 15.08 1.58
C THR A 286 6.73 16.07 0.42
N ALA A 287 5.64 16.33 -0.28
CA ALA A 287 5.60 17.20 -1.46
C ALA A 287 4.29 17.99 -1.50
N PRO A 288 4.18 19.04 -2.35
CA PRO A 288 2.90 19.67 -2.65
C PRO A 288 1.89 18.63 -3.15
N ASP A 289 0.62 18.81 -2.85
CA ASP A 289 -0.40 17.82 -3.15
C ASP A 289 -0.65 17.68 -4.66
N LEU A 290 -0.57 16.45 -5.13
CA LEU A 290 -0.99 16.03 -6.47
C LEU A 290 -2.15 15.05 -6.30
N PRO A 291 -3.41 15.54 -6.29
CA PRO A 291 -4.57 14.76 -5.83
C PRO A 291 -4.89 13.54 -6.70
N PHE A 292 -4.33 13.46 -7.89
CA PHE A 292 -4.50 12.34 -8.83
C PHE A 292 -3.47 11.22 -8.64
N LEU A 293 -2.39 11.45 -7.87
CA LEU A 293 -1.43 10.39 -7.55
C LEU A 293 -2.05 9.38 -6.59
N ARG A 294 -1.78 8.13 -6.87
CA ARG A 294 -2.39 7.00 -6.18
C ARG A 294 -1.34 5.97 -5.75
N LYS A 295 -1.70 5.16 -4.78
CA LYS A 295 -0.93 3.96 -4.44
C LYS A 295 -0.70 3.10 -5.69
N GLY A 296 0.52 2.60 -5.86
CA GLY A 296 0.96 1.79 -6.99
C GLY A 296 1.52 2.58 -8.17
N ASP A 297 1.31 3.89 -8.23
CA ASP A 297 1.88 4.72 -9.29
C ASP A 297 3.42 4.77 -9.19
N ARG A 298 4.08 4.86 -10.35
CA ARG A 298 5.52 5.06 -10.47
C ARG A 298 5.84 6.55 -10.46
N ILE A 299 6.85 6.92 -9.69
CA ILE A 299 7.39 8.28 -9.60
C ILE A 299 8.91 8.25 -9.76
N ARG A 300 9.50 9.39 -10.07
CA ARG A 300 10.94 9.60 -10.02
C ARG A 300 11.27 10.58 -8.91
N VAL A 301 12.30 10.30 -8.11
CA VAL A 301 12.73 11.15 -7.00
C VAL A 301 14.20 11.50 -7.16
N ARG A 302 14.55 12.75 -6.84
CA ARG A 302 15.90 13.25 -6.70
C ARG A 302 15.96 14.19 -5.51
N ALA A 303 16.09 13.61 -4.31
CA ALA A 303 16.14 14.38 -3.06
C ALA A 303 17.05 13.71 -2.03
N GLY A 304 18.17 14.36 -1.71
CA GLY A 304 19.19 13.86 -0.80
C GLY A 304 19.72 12.48 -1.24
N THR A 305 19.59 11.46 -0.37
CA THR A 305 20.00 10.08 -0.66
C THR A 305 18.97 9.28 -1.45
N VAL A 306 17.76 9.84 -1.69
CA VAL A 306 16.67 9.16 -2.38
C VAL A 306 16.73 9.52 -3.86
N LEU A 307 17.31 8.63 -4.66
CA LEU A 307 17.56 8.85 -6.08
C LEU A 307 17.03 7.69 -6.91
N GLY A 308 16.26 7.99 -7.98
CA GLY A 308 15.81 6.99 -8.94
C GLY A 308 14.30 6.92 -9.10
N TYR A 309 13.82 5.77 -9.60
CA TYR A 309 12.41 5.45 -9.79
C TYR A 309 11.89 4.66 -8.59
N PHE A 310 10.68 4.99 -8.19
CA PHE A 310 10.01 4.38 -7.04
C PHE A 310 8.54 4.14 -7.35
N PHE A 311 7.94 3.19 -6.62
CA PHE A 311 6.50 3.01 -6.58
C PHE A 311 5.94 3.61 -5.29
N ILE A 312 4.78 4.22 -5.39
CA ILE A 312 4.04 4.69 -4.22
C ILE A 312 3.46 3.46 -3.49
N LYS A 313 3.91 3.24 -2.27
CA LYS A 313 3.46 2.16 -1.39
C LYS A 313 2.25 2.56 -0.55
N SER A 314 2.27 3.78 -0.05
CA SER A 314 1.13 4.45 0.57
C SER A 314 1.17 5.93 0.27
N ILE A 315 0.01 6.56 0.27
CA ILE A 315 -0.13 7.99 0.02
C ILE A 315 -1.18 8.56 0.97
N ARG A 316 -0.89 9.73 1.52
CA ARG A 316 -1.81 10.54 2.31
C ARG A 316 -1.84 11.95 1.75
N HIS A 317 -3.03 12.38 1.36
CA HIS A 317 -3.33 13.73 0.91
C HIS A 317 -3.88 14.56 2.07
N ASN A 318 -3.40 15.78 2.22
CA ASN A 318 -3.93 16.80 3.14
C ASN A 318 -4.33 18.00 2.30
N ALA A 319 -5.63 18.14 2.05
CA ALA A 319 -6.17 19.19 1.21
C ALA A 319 -6.04 20.58 1.84
N GLU A 320 -6.06 20.69 3.17
CA GLU A 320 -5.95 21.95 3.90
C GLU A 320 -4.53 22.52 3.82
N ASP A 321 -3.53 21.67 4.05
CA ASP A 321 -2.10 22.04 3.95
C ASP A 321 -1.58 22.06 2.51
N GLN A 322 -2.37 21.58 1.56
CA GLN A 322 -1.98 21.35 0.16
C GLN A 322 -0.70 20.55 0.03
N LYS A 323 -0.57 19.51 0.86
CA LYS A 323 0.59 18.62 0.92
C LYS A 323 0.17 17.17 0.87
N MET A 324 1.05 16.35 0.33
CA MET A 324 0.93 14.91 0.43
C MET A 324 2.17 14.29 1.06
N THR A 325 1.99 13.13 1.66
CA THR A 325 3.06 12.31 2.20
C THR A 325 3.02 10.94 1.54
N LEU A 326 4.14 10.52 0.97
CA LEU A 326 4.32 9.27 0.25
C LEU A 326 5.26 8.35 1.03
N GLU A 327 4.88 7.11 1.25
CA GLU A 327 5.82 6.02 1.51
C GLU A 327 6.11 5.32 0.19
N ILE A 328 7.38 5.11 -0.14
CA ILE A 328 7.80 4.64 -1.46
C ILE A 328 8.68 3.40 -1.36
N ASP A 329 8.58 2.52 -2.37
CA ASP A 329 9.42 1.36 -2.59
C ASP A 329 10.24 1.55 -3.87
N GLU A 330 11.49 1.14 -3.86
CA GLU A 330 12.38 1.26 -5.02
C GLU A 330 11.92 0.38 -6.20
N ASP A 331 11.89 0.98 -7.40
CA ASP A 331 11.75 0.26 -8.67
C ASP A 331 13.12 -0.20 -9.17
N LYS A 332 13.55 -1.36 -8.65
CA LYS A 332 14.88 -1.91 -8.93
C LYS A 332 15.11 -2.22 -10.41
N GLU A 333 14.07 -2.61 -11.13
CA GLU A 333 14.18 -2.95 -12.56
C GLU A 333 14.42 -1.69 -13.38
N LYS A 334 13.60 -0.67 -13.19
CA LYS A 334 13.73 0.61 -13.91
C LYS A 334 15.02 1.33 -13.58
N ASN A 335 15.48 1.27 -12.34
CA ASN A 335 16.73 1.87 -11.92
C ASN A 335 17.95 1.19 -12.56
N LYS A 336 17.94 -0.14 -12.74
CA LYS A 336 18.99 -0.87 -13.46
C LYS A 336 19.02 -0.50 -14.95
N GLU A 337 17.87 -0.45 -15.63
CA GLU A 337 17.79 -0.03 -17.02
C GLU A 337 18.40 1.36 -17.23
N THR A 338 18.05 2.32 -16.36
CA THR A 338 18.54 3.70 -16.44
C THR A 338 20.05 3.81 -16.19
N GLN A 339 20.64 2.95 -15.36
CA GLN A 339 22.08 2.89 -15.13
C GLN A 339 22.83 2.34 -16.35
N THR A 340 22.27 1.37 -17.05
CA THR A 340 22.84 0.77 -18.26
C THR A 340 22.83 1.77 -19.43
N ASP A 341 21.73 2.51 -19.60
CA ASP A 341 21.59 3.49 -20.68
C ASP A 341 22.49 4.74 -20.51
N ASN A 342 22.81 5.13 -19.28
CA ASN A 342 23.63 6.32 -19.02
C ASN A 342 25.13 6.08 -19.06
N GLY A 343 25.60 4.87 -19.37
CA GLY A 343 27.03 4.56 -19.54
C GLY A 343 27.91 4.81 -18.31
N LEU A 344 27.30 5.02 -17.13
CA LEU A 344 28.00 5.21 -15.86
C LEU A 344 28.16 3.86 -15.15
N GLY A 345 28.98 3.00 -15.75
CA GLY A 345 29.61 1.88 -15.08
C GLY A 345 30.68 2.36 -14.12
N GLY A 346 30.31 3.07 -13.08
CA GLY A 346 31.14 3.34 -11.91
C GLY A 346 30.95 2.20 -10.93
N ALA A 347 31.77 1.15 -11.04
CA ALA A 347 31.91 0.14 -10.01
C ALA A 347 32.32 0.81 -8.71
N VAL A 348 31.46 0.75 -7.71
CA VAL A 348 31.91 0.82 -6.32
C VAL A 348 32.55 -0.53 -6.04
N THR A 349 33.83 -0.63 -6.32
CA THR A 349 34.68 -1.72 -5.84
C THR A 349 34.83 -1.54 -4.35
N ASP A 350 34.35 -2.51 -3.59
CA ASP A 350 34.78 -2.77 -2.23
C ASP A 350 36.31 -2.98 -2.26
N SER A 351 37.06 -1.96 -1.90
CA SER A 351 38.47 -2.06 -1.66
C SER A 351 38.73 -2.56 -0.26
N ASN A 352 38.66 -3.89 -0.09
CA ASN A 352 39.38 -4.61 0.94
C ASN A 352 40.63 -5.20 0.25
N GLU A 353 41.66 -4.39 0.07
CA GLU A 353 43.02 -4.88 -0.12
C GLU A 353 43.73 -4.85 1.21
N THR A 354 44.05 -6.02 1.67
CA THR A 354 44.99 -6.35 2.73
C THR A 354 46.39 -5.86 2.32
N ASP A 355 46.92 -4.97 3.11
CA ASP A 355 48.33 -4.55 3.03
C ASP A 355 49.22 -5.67 3.61
N GLU A 356 49.81 -6.47 2.75
CA GLU A 356 50.93 -7.34 3.11
C GLU A 356 52.24 -6.51 3.09
N SER A 357 52.77 -6.33 4.26
CA SER A 357 54.08 -5.83 4.51
C SER A 357 55.15 -6.74 3.92
N THR A 358 55.95 -6.24 2.99
CA THR A 358 57.28 -6.79 2.72
C THR A 358 58.31 -5.85 3.30
N GLY A 359 59.08 -6.37 4.21
CA GLY A 359 60.27 -5.74 4.74
C GLY A 359 61.38 -5.59 3.69
N GLY A 360 62.19 -4.63 3.88
CA GLY A 360 63.45 -4.36 3.19
C GLY A 360 64.36 -3.61 4.09
N GLU A 361 65.31 -4.35 4.66
CA GLU A 361 66.52 -3.80 5.24
C GLU A 361 67.24 -2.92 4.22
N VAL A 362 67.94 -1.89 4.67
CA VAL A 362 69.34 -1.59 4.35
C VAL A 362 69.80 -0.35 5.14
N ASP A 363 70.97 -0.55 5.86
CA ASP A 363 72.04 0.34 6.36
C ASP A 363 71.67 1.65 7.08
#